data_2efea772d7c0e4005c74faaedf87c70b
#
_entry.id   2efea772d7c0e4005c74faaedf87c70b
#
_cell.length_a   1.000
_cell.length_b   1.000
_cell.length_c   1.000
_cell.angle_alpha   90.00
_cell.angle_beta   90.00
_cell.angle_gamma   90.00
#
_symmetry.space_group_name_H-M   'P 1'
#
loop_
_entity.id
_entity.type
_entity.pdbx_description
1 polymer ?
#
loop_
_entity_poly.entity_id
_entity_poly.type
_entity_poly.pdbx_seq_one_letter_code
_entity_poly.pdbx_strand_id
1 'polypeptide(L)' 'SRVKIGSNVDIGANCCIIGLSRKIGDNVKIGAMSFINKDIPSNCTYITKKSGAVLYK' A
#
# COMPACT_ATOMS: atom_id res chain seq x y z
N SER A 1 -10.49 -13.08 1.03
CA SER A 1 -9.97 -11.74 1.28
C SER A 1 -10.35 -10.80 0.14
N ARG A 2 -10.57 -9.55 0.48
CA ARG A 2 -10.92 -8.53 -0.50
C ARG A 2 -9.99 -7.33 -0.36
N VAL A 3 -9.55 -6.82 -1.50
CA VAL A 3 -8.77 -5.60 -1.52
C VAL A 3 -9.47 -4.61 -2.43
N LYS A 4 -9.76 -3.44 -1.89
CA LYS A 4 -10.32 -2.34 -2.69
C LYS A 4 -9.22 -1.33 -2.95
N ILE A 5 -9.02 -1.01 -4.20
CA ILE A 5 -7.97 -0.10 -4.62
C ILE A 5 -8.62 1.08 -5.33
N GLY A 6 -8.28 2.29 -4.89
CA GLY A 6 -8.83 3.50 -5.48
C GLY A 6 -8.22 3.83 -6.83
N SER A 7 -8.41 5.06 -7.26
CA SER A 7 -7.94 5.54 -8.56
C SER A 7 -6.50 6.04 -8.48
N ASN A 8 -5.77 5.92 -9.57
CA ASN A 8 -4.39 6.43 -9.70
C ASN A 8 -3.46 5.85 -8.65
N VAL A 9 -3.54 4.55 -8.43
CA VAL A 9 -2.67 3.85 -7.49
C VAL A 9 -1.53 3.19 -8.24
N ASP A 10 -0.29 3.48 -7.82
CA ASP A 10 0.91 2.85 -8.34
C ASP A 10 1.40 1.82 -7.34
N ILE A 11 1.47 0.58 -7.76
CA ILE A 11 1.97 -0.51 -6.91
C ILE A 11 3.24 -1.05 -7.56
N GLY A 12 4.33 -1.00 -6.84
CA GLY A 12 5.60 -1.51 -7.32
C GLY A 12 5.62 -3.02 -7.44
N ALA A 13 6.71 -3.55 -7.99
CA ALA A 13 6.84 -4.99 -8.23
C ALA A 13 6.94 -5.77 -6.93
N ASN A 14 6.42 -6.99 -6.93
CA ASN A 14 6.53 -7.93 -5.82
C ASN A 14 5.94 -7.40 -4.51
N CYS A 15 4.87 -6.63 -4.59
CA CYS A 15 4.16 -6.19 -3.39
C CYS A 15 3.19 -7.26 -2.94
N CYS A 16 3.02 -7.37 -1.64
CA CYS A 16 2.11 -8.33 -1.04
C CYS A 16 1.12 -7.61 -0.15
N ILE A 17 -0.16 -7.82 -0.39
CA ILE A 17 -1.22 -7.22 0.41
C ILE A 17 -1.90 -8.33 1.19
N ILE A 18 -1.86 -8.23 2.52
CA ILE A 18 -2.30 -9.29 3.39
C ILE A 18 -3.48 -8.84 4.24
N GLY A 19 -4.37 -9.77 4.49
CA GLY A 19 -5.50 -9.56 5.37
C GLY A 19 -6.81 -9.99 4.74
N LEU A 20 -7.85 -10.01 5.56
CA LEU A 20 -9.18 -10.41 5.09
C LEU A 20 -9.82 -9.32 4.24
N SER A 21 -9.55 -8.07 4.56
CA SER A 21 -10.12 -6.94 3.86
C SER A 21 -9.19 -5.75 4.02
N ARG A 22 -8.79 -5.16 2.90
CA ARG A 22 -7.90 -3.99 2.91
C ARG A 22 -8.44 -2.95 1.96
N LYS A 23 -8.18 -1.71 2.28
CA LYS A 23 -8.64 -0.58 1.48
C LYS A 23 -7.47 0.36 1.21
N ILE A 24 -7.22 0.59 -0.07
CA ILE A 24 -6.18 1.52 -0.51
C ILE A 24 -6.88 2.69 -1.17
N GLY A 25 -6.61 3.89 -0.67
CA GLY A 25 -7.26 5.09 -1.16
C GLY A 25 -6.80 5.50 -2.55
N ASP A 26 -7.14 6.72 -2.95
CA ASP A 26 -6.79 7.25 -4.26
C ASP A 26 -5.41 7.90 -4.22
N ASN A 27 -4.74 7.94 -5.37
CA ASN A 27 -3.45 8.60 -5.52
C ASN A 27 -2.39 8.08 -4.52
N VAL A 28 -2.35 6.76 -4.36
CA VAL A 28 -1.42 6.11 -3.45
C VAL A 28 -0.26 5.53 -4.25
N LYS A 29 0.95 5.70 -3.73
CA LYS A 29 2.14 5.07 -4.30
C LYS A 29 2.68 4.05 -3.31
N ILE A 30 2.93 2.85 -3.81
CA ILE A 30 3.47 1.78 -3.00
C ILE A 30 4.78 1.33 -3.62
N GLY A 31 5.86 1.43 -2.86
CA GLY A 31 7.18 1.04 -3.32
C GLY A 31 7.28 -0.45 -3.57
N ALA A 32 8.27 -0.85 -4.38
CA ALA A 32 8.46 -2.25 -4.71
C ALA A 32 8.76 -3.09 -3.47
N MET A 33 8.37 -4.36 -3.52
CA MET A 33 8.60 -5.33 -2.46
C MET A 33 8.03 -4.91 -1.11
N SER A 34 6.93 -4.18 -1.12
CA SER A 34 6.27 -3.73 0.11
C SER A 34 5.32 -4.79 0.63
N PHE A 35 5.19 -4.83 1.93
CA PHE A 35 4.32 -5.77 2.62
C PHE A 35 3.22 -4.97 3.30
N ILE A 36 2.00 -5.08 2.79
CA ILE A 36 0.90 -4.25 3.26
C ILE A 36 -0.05 -5.10 4.09
N ASN A 37 -0.17 -4.75 5.35
CA ASN A 37 -1.07 -5.44 6.27
C ASN A 37 -2.05 -4.49 6.96
N LYS A 38 -2.27 -3.31 6.38
CA LYS A 38 -3.19 -2.33 6.92
C LYS A 38 -3.78 -1.49 5.78
N ASP A 39 -4.83 -0.76 6.08
CA ASP A 39 -5.44 0.14 5.13
C ASP A 39 -4.52 1.35 4.88
N ILE A 40 -4.55 1.86 3.66
CA ILE A 40 -3.73 3.00 3.27
C ILE A 40 -4.65 4.14 2.86
N PRO A 41 -4.57 5.29 3.54
CA PRO A 41 -5.40 6.43 3.17
C PRO A 41 -4.99 7.04 1.85
N SER A 42 -5.85 7.86 1.29
CA SER A 42 -5.59 8.52 0.02
C SER A 42 -4.42 9.50 0.11
N ASN A 43 -3.79 9.73 -1.01
CA ASN A 43 -2.69 10.70 -1.16
C ASN A 43 -1.49 10.37 -0.27
N CYS A 44 -1.16 9.09 -0.17
CA CYS A 44 -0.05 8.62 0.65
C CYS A 44 0.95 7.84 -0.18
N THR A 45 2.17 7.76 0.32
CA THR A 45 3.22 6.92 -0.24
C THR A 45 3.64 5.90 0.83
N TYR A 46 3.59 4.63 0.48
CA TYR A 46 3.94 3.54 1.39
C TYR A 46 5.24 2.91 0.91
N ILE A 47 6.23 2.88 1.77
CA ILE A 47 7.55 2.32 1.44
C ILE A 47 7.99 1.39 2.56
N THR A 48 8.47 0.22 2.20
CA THR A 48 9.06 -0.71 3.15
C THR A 48 10.58 -0.55 3.13
N LYS A 49 11.16 -0.32 4.29
CA LYS A 49 12.62 -0.20 4.48
C LYS A 49 13.11 -1.29 5.42
N LYS A 50 14.42 -1.42 5.54
CA LYS A 50 15.01 -2.42 6.44
C LYS A 50 14.50 -2.27 7.87
N SER A 51 14.24 -1.08 8.32
CA SER A 51 13.77 -0.81 9.67
C SER A 51 12.25 -0.92 9.82
N GLY A 52 11.53 -1.21 8.74
CA GLY A 52 10.09 -1.34 8.75
C GLY A 52 9.42 -0.51 7.67
N ALA A 53 8.10 -0.51 7.68
CA ALA A 53 7.31 0.24 6.71
C ALA A 53 7.13 1.69 7.16
N VAL A 54 7.18 2.59 6.19
CA VAL A 54 7.00 4.02 6.43
C VAL A 54 5.91 4.54 5.52
N LEU A 55 5.02 5.34 6.09
CA LEU A 55 3.92 5.96 5.34
C LEU A 55 4.17 7.46 5.26
N TYR A 56 4.17 7.98 4.06
CA TYR A 56 4.33 9.41 3.80
C TYR A 56 3.05 9.96 3.18
N LYS A 57 2.71 11.14 3.57
CA LYS A 57 1.61 11.86 2.93
C LYS A 57 2.11 12.80 1.87
#